data_d98178a2886142d4d64ce6e5a157d0f9
#
_entry.id   d98178a2886142d4d64ce6e5a157d0f9
#
_cell.length_a   1.000
_cell.length_b   1.000
_cell.length_c   1.000
_cell.angle_alpha   90.00
_cell.angle_beta   90.00
_cell.angle_gamma   90.00
#
_symmetry.space_group_name_H-M   'P 1'
#
loop_
_entity.id
_entity.type
_entity.pdbx_description
1 polymer ?
#
loop_
_entity_poly.entity_id
_entity_poly.type
_entity_poly.pdbx_seq_one_letter_code
_entity_poly.pdbx_strand_id
1 'polypeptide(L)'
;TLRLWAAERLAASGRGERFVRFVVLDARVTETDLPRTQGFRGTFTTEPAQRYDGRIECAVEIRQQRGNFRDGIATATAVRQRSVLENISLNDRERVWYEMTQEMMRDIDAELHRQIEASLARFYA
;
A
#
# COMPACT_ATOMS: atom_id res chain seq x y z
N THR A 1 6.31 4.47 -8.80
CA THR A 1 5.09 4.98 -8.14
C THR A 1 3.90 4.11 -8.47
N LEU A 2 2.85 4.25 -7.69
CA LEU A 2 1.60 3.53 -7.92
C LEU A 2 0.99 3.85 -9.29
N ARG A 3 1.11 5.09 -9.73
CA ARG A 3 0.58 5.49 -11.05
C ARG A 3 1.30 4.81 -12.20
N LEU A 4 2.63 4.73 -12.13
CA LEU A 4 3.42 4.03 -13.15
C LEU A 4 3.10 2.55 -13.17
N TRP A 5 3.03 1.95 -12.00
CA TRP A 5 2.68 0.55 -11.86
C TRP A 5 1.31 0.26 -12.48
N ALA A 6 0.32 1.08 -12.16
CA ALA A 6 -1.03 0.93 -12.70
C ALA A 6 -1.05 1.06 -14.22
N ALA A 7 -0.32 2.03 -14.77
CA ALA A 7 -0.23 2.22 -16.22
C ALA A 7 0.37 1.00 -16.91
N GLU A 8 1.44 0.42 -16.36
CA GLU A 8 2.07 -0.76 -16.92
C GLU A 8 1.16 -1.99 -16.86
N ARG A 9 0.46 -2.20 -15.75
CA ARG A 9 -0.39 -3.38 -15.54
C ARG A 9 -1.69 -3.33 -16.31
N LEU A 10 -2.22 -2.12 -16.54
CA LEU A 10 -3.56 -1.95 -17.07
C LEU A 10 -3.61 -1.38 -18.48
N ALA A 11 -2.46 -1.04 -19.06
CA ALA A 11 -2.39 -0.39 -20.37
C ALA A 11 -3.07 -1.19 -21.49
N ALA A 12 -3.06 -2.52 -21.41
CA ALA A 12 -3.65 -3.38 -22.41
C ALA A 12 -5.16 -3.61 -22.25
N SER A 13 -5.76 -3.10 -21.18
CA SER A 13 -7.16 -3.40 -20.85
C SER A 13 -8.17 -2.47 -21.50
N GLY A 14 -7.74 -1.33 -22.01
CA GLY A 14 -8.64 -0.35 -22.58
C GLY A 14 -9.23 -0.79 -23.91
N ARG A 15 -10.53 -0.77 -24.03
CA ARG A 15 -11.25 -1.03 -25.28
C ARG A 15 -12.49 -0.20 -25.38
N GLY A 16 -12.61 0.55 -26.47
CA GLY A 16 -13.80 1.24 -26.88
C GLY A 16 -14.33 2.27 -25.87
N GLU A 17 -15.56 2.06 -25.43
CA GLU A 17 -16.29 3.03 -24.62
C GLU A 17 -15.97 2.97 -23.12
N ARG A 18 -15.10 2.06 -22.72
CA ARG A 18 -14.70 1.90 -21.32
C ARG A 18 -13.30 2.38 -21.08
N PHE A 19 -13.06 2.87 -19.87
CA PHE A 19 -11.71 3.25 -19.45
C PHE A 19 -11.43 2.70 -18.05
N VAL A 20 -10.16 2.60 -17.73
CA VAL A 20 -9.69 2.14 -16.44
C VAL A 20 -9.32 3.35 -15.60
N ARG A 21 -9.85 3.41 -14.39
CA ARG A 21 -9.51 4.43 -13.43
C ARG A 21 -8.81 3.80 -12.22
N PHE A 22 -7.60 4.27 -11.94
CA PHE A 22 -6.87 3.88 -10.75
C PHE A 22 -7.02 4.98 -9.69
N VAL A 23 -7.41 4.59 -8.49
CA VAL A 23 -7.66 5.53 -7.40
C VAL A 23 -6.87 5.10 -6.17
N VAL A 24 -6.06 6.00 -5.63
CA VAL A 24 -5.45 5.81 -4.33
C VAL A 24 -6.41 6.36 -3.28
N LEU A 25 -6.97 5.49 -2.47
CA LEU A 25 -7.94 5.87 -1.44
C LEU A 25 -7.24 6.29 -0.16
N ASP A 26 -6.11 5.66 0.16
CA ASP A 26 -5.32 5.96 1.34
C ASP A 26 -3.88 5.53 1.10
N ALA A 27 -2.94 6.35 1.51
CA ALA A 27 -1.52 6.01 1.47
C ALA A 27 -0.84 6.81 2.58
N ARG A 28 -0.53 6.14 3.68
CA ARG A 28 0.02 6.82 4.85
C ARG A 28 0.98 5.94 5.61
N VAL A 29 1.89 6.59 6.32
CA VAL A 29 2.73 5.97 7.35
C VAL A 29 2.51 6.77 8.63
N THR A 30 2.11 6.09 9.68
CA THR A 30 1.87 6.71 10.99
C THR A 30 2.97 6.27 11.95
N GLU A 31 3.53 7.22 12.67
CA GLU A 31 4.52 6.96 13.71
C GLU A 31 3.85 7.00 15.08
N THR A 32 4.09 5.98 15.88
CA THR A 32 3.56 5.89 17.25
C THR A 32 4.72 5.69 18.22
N ASP A 33 4.78 6.54 19.24
CA ASP A 33 5.73 6.36 20.33
C ASP A 33 5.26 5.20 21.21
N LEU A 34 6.19 4.30 21.52
CA LEU A 34 5.91 3.12 22.32
C LEU A 34 6.26 3.37 23.78
N PRO A 35 5.47 2.82 24.73
CA PRO A 35 5.83 2.90 26.14
C PRO A 35 7.17 2.21 26.39
N ARG A 36 7.99 2.82 27.22
CA ARG A 36 9.27 2.26 27.64
C ARG A 36 9.11 1.56 28.96
N THR A 37 9.85 0.45 29.14
CA THR A 37 9.95 -0.20 30.42
C THR A 37 10.70 0.72 31.38
N GLN A 38 10.09 1.02 32.52
CA GLN A 38 10.74 1.82 33.55
C GLN A 38 11.45 0.91 34.56
N GLY A 39 12.50 1.43 35.19
CA GLY A 39 13.25 0.75 36.19
C GLY A 39 14.46 0.02 35.64
N PHE A 40 14.84 -1.06 36.28
CA PHE A 40 16.10 -1.73 36.06
C PHE A 40 16.30 -2.26 34.65
N ARG A 41 15.24 -2.81 34.04
CA ARG A 41 15.32 -3.35 32.70
C ARG A 41 15.54 -2.30 31.64
N GLY A 42 14.86 -1.20 31.72
CA GLY A 42 15.01 -0.11 30.75
C GLY A 42 16.39 0.53 30.76
N THR A 43 17.17 0.30 31.81
CA THR A 43 18.53 0.83 31.95
C THR A 43 19.56 0.04 31.14
N PHE A 44 19.34 -1.25 30.96
CA PHE A 44 20.37 -2.15 30.41
C PHE A 44 20.01 -2.72 29.03
N THR A 45 18.81 -2.55 28.54
CA THR A 45 18.38 -3.10 27.25
C THR A 45 17.88 -1.99 26.34
N THR A 46 18.24 -2.09 25.06
CA THR A 46 17.68 -1.23 24.02
C THR A 46 16.27 -1.72 23.72
N GLU A 47 15.29 -0.84 23.84
CA GLU A 47 13.90 -1.17 23.62
C GLU A 47 13.37 -0.52 22.35
N PRO A 48 12.33 -1.13 21.71
CA PRO A 48 11.62 -0.44 20.64
C PRO A 48 11.02 0.86 21.20
N ALA A 49 11.32 1.98 20.55
CA ALA A 49 10.87 3.30 20.99
C ALA A 49 9.70 3.81 20.16
N GLN A 50 9.61 3.39 18.90
CA GLN A 50 8.61 3.85 17.97
C GLN A 50 8.15 2.72 17.08
N ARG A 51 6.90 2.83 16.63
CA ARG A 51 6.34 1.89 15.65
C ARG A 51 5.84 2.68 14.45
N TYR A 52 6.19 2.21 13.28
CA TYR A 52 5.65 2.72 12.03
C TYR A 52 4.55 1.80 11.53
N ASP A 53 3.40 2.38 11.25
CA ASP A 53 2.26 1.68 10.66
C ASP A 53 2.03 2.25 9.27
N GLY A 54 2.26 1.44 8.26
CA GLY A 54 2.03 1.80 6.87
C GLY A 54 0.74 1.21 6.36
N ARG A 55 0.00 1.98 5.57
CA ARG A 55 -1.24 1.54 4.96
C ARG A 55 -1.37 2.12 3.57
N ILE A 56 -1.67 1.26 2.61
CA ILE A 56 -2.04 1.65 1.25
C ILE A 56 -3.36 0.99 0.93
N GLU A 57 -4.31 1.78 0.45
CA GLU A 57 -5.59 1.28 -0.04
C GLU A 57 -5.85 1.90 -1.39
N CYS A 58 -6.16 1.08 -2.38
CA CYS A 58 -6.40 1.56 -3.72
C CYS A 58 -7.50 0.76 -4.39
N ALA A 59 -8.00 1.30 -5.48
CA ALA A 59 -9.05 0.68 -6.27
C ALA A 59 -8.74 0.83 -7.76
N VAL A 60 -9.15 -0.18 -8.52
CA VAL A 60 -9.18 -0.13 -9.98
C VAL A 60 -10.64 -0.22 -10.38
N GLU A 61 -11.08 0.76 -11.14
CA GLU A 61 -12.46 0.81 -11.62
C GLU A 61 -12.50 0.67 -13.14
N ILE A 62 -13.50 -0.05 -13.63
CA ILE A 62 -13.85 -0.03 -15.04
C ILE A 62 -15.08 0.88 -15.15
N ARG A 63 -14.95 1.94 -15.94
CA ARG A 63 -16.00 2.95 -16.08
C ARG A 63 -16.35 3.15 -17.54
N GLN A 64 -17.60 3.48 -17.79
CA GLN A 64 -18.06 3.84 -19.13
C GLN A 64 -17.77 5.31 -19.40
N GLN A 65 -17.33 5.61 -20.62
CA GLN A 65 -17.10 7.01 -21.02
C GLN A 65 -18.39 7.80 -21.06
N ARG A 66 -19.48 7.17 -21.49
CA ARG A 66 -20.79 7.79 -21.48
C ARG A 66 -21.45 7.64 -20.12
N GLY A 67 -21.85 8.76 -19.53
CA GLY A 67 -22.52 8.77 -18.25
C GLY A 67 -21.62 8.50 -17.05
N ASN A 68 -20.36 8.17 -17.29
CA ASN A 68 -19.37 7.92 -16.23
C ASN A 68 -19.82 6.88 -15.19
N PHE A 69 -20.52 5.86 -15.63
CA PHE A 69 -20.95 4.76 -14.76
C PHE A 69 -19.81 3.79 -14.48
N ARG A 70 -19.79 3.26 -13.27
CA ARG A 70 -18.83 2.25 -12.88
C ARG A 70 -19.38 0.86 -13.18
N ASP A 71 -18.71 0.14 -14.08
CA ASP A 71 -19.10 -1.22 -14.45
C ASP A 71 -18.49 -2.28 -13.54
N GLY A 72 -17.32 -1.99 -12.97
CA GLY A 72 -16.65 -2.93 -12.08
C GLY A 72 -15.63 -2.24 -11.21
N ILE A 73 -15.27 -2.90 -10.12
CA ILE A 73 -14.27 -2.40 -9.18
C ILE A 73 -13.49 -3.57 -8.58
N ALA A 74 -12.20 -3.35 -8.42
CA ALA A 74 -11.33 -4.20 -7.62
C ALA A 74 -10.62 -3.32 -6.60
N THR A 75 -10.59 -3.73 -5.35
CA THR A 75 -9.94 -2.99 -4.27
C THR A 75 -8.84 -3.83 -3.64
N ALA A 76 -7.82 -3.16 -3.14
CA ALA A 76 -6.73 -3.82 -2.43
C ALA A 76 -6.22 -2.94 -1.30
N THR A 77 -5.81 -3.59 -0.22
CA THR A 77 -5.25 -2.94 0.95
C THR A 77 -3.97 -3.66 1.34
N ALA A 78 -2.92 -2.92 1.63
CA ALA A 78 -1.69 -3.44 2.20
C ALA A 78 -1.38 -2.70 3.49
N VAL A 79 -1.00 -3.45 4.52
CA VAL A 79 -0.66 -2.92 5.84
C VAL A 79 0.65 -3.55 6.28
N ARG A 80 1.58 -2.73 6.75
CA ARG A 80 2.85 -3.19 7.32
C ARG A 80 3.18 -2.42 8.57
N GLN A 81 3.83 -3.09 9.51
CA GLN A 81 4.28 -2.50 10.76
C GLN A 81 5.76 -2.78 10.94
N ARG A 82 6.47 -1.80 11.44
CA ARG A 82 7.88 -1.94 11.85
C ARG A 82 8.13 -1.17 13.13
N SER A 83 8.80 -1.81 14.06
CA SER A 83 9.28 -1.15 15.27
C SER A 83 10.73 -0.78 15.09
N VAL A 84 11.12 0.38 15.61
CA VAL A 84 12.51 0.83 15.57
C VAL A 84 13.00 1.03 16.98
N LEU A 85 14.30 0.77 17.19
CA LEU A 85 14.96 0.91 18.48
C LEU A 85 15.17 2.39 18.80
N GLU A 86 15.28 2.70 20.09
CA GLU A 86 15.44 4.07 20.57
C GLU A 86 16.73 4.73 20.09
N ASN A 87 17.76 3.94 19.79
CA ASN A 87 19.07 4.43 19.36
C ASN A 87 19.30 4.28 17.85
N ILE A 88 18.24 4.11 17.07
CA ILE A 88 18.39 3.96 15.62
C ILE A 88 18.94 5.24 14.99
N SER A 89 19.87 5.08 14.04
CA SER A 89 20.39 6.20 13.27
C SER A 89 19.36 6.71 12.27
N LEU A 90 19.53 7.95 11.80
CA LEU A 90 18.65 8.51 10.77
C LEU A 90 18.67 7.68 9.48
N ASN A 91 19.87 7.24 9.05
CA ASN A 91 20.00 6.41 7.86
C ASN A 91 19.28 5.07 7.99
N ASP A 92 19.37 4.44 9.15
CA ASP A 92 18.69 3.18 9.38
C ASP A 92 17.17 3.37 9.46
N ARG A 93 16.72 4.49 10.00
CA ARG A 93 15.30 4.84 10.04
C ARG A 93 14.74 5.03 8.64
N GLU A 94 15.45 5.72 7.78
CA GLU A 94 15.07 5.90 6.37
C GLU A 94 15.05 4.57 5.62
N ARG A 95 15.98 3.68 5.92
CA ARG A 95 16.02 2.34 5.35
C ARG A 95 14.78 1.53 5.74
N VAL A 96 14.37 1.59 7.00
CA VAL A 96 13.15 0.91 7.47
C VAL A 96 11.93 1.40 6.72
N TRP A 97 11.80 2.71 6.52
CA TRP A 97 10.72 3.29 5.75
C TRP A 97 10.73 2.82 4.30
N TYR A 98 11.90 2.83 3.67
CA TYR A 98 12.05 2.40 2.29
C TYR A 98 11.65 0.92 2.13
N GLU A 99 12.16 0.05 2.99
CA GLU A 99 11.85 -1.37 2.95
C GLU A 99 10.37 -1.63 3.18
N MET A 100 9.77 -0.93 4.14
CA MET A 100 8.35 -1.07 4.44
C MET A 100 7.48 -0.63 3.24
N THR A 101 7.86 0.46 2.59
CA THR A 101 7.18 0.94 1.38
C THR A 101 7.30 -0.06 0.24
N GLN A 102 8.49 -0.62 0.03
CA GLN A 102 8.70 -1.65 -0.99
C GLN A 102 7.85 -2.90 -0.73
N GLU A 103 7.77 -3.32 0.51
CA GLU A 103 6.94 -4.47 0.90
C GLU A 103 5.46 -4.19 0.66
N MET A 104 4.98 -3.00 1.01
CA MET A 104 3.59 -2.62 0.75
C MET A 104 3.27 -2.57 -0.74
N MET A 105 4.20 -2.07 -1.55
CA MET A 105 4.01 -2.04 -3.01
C MET A 105 3.89 -3.45 -3.59
N ARG A 106 4.70 -4.39 -3.11
CA ARG A 106 4.60 -5.80 -3.53
C ARG A 106 3.28 -6.42 -3.09
N ASP A 107 2.85 -6.12 -1.87
CA ASP A 107 1.57 -6.64 -1.35
C ASP A 107 0.40 -6.11 -2.16
N ILE A 108 0.43 -4.82 -2.50
CA ILE A 108 -0.62 -4.19 -3.31
C ILE A 108 -0.64 -4.79 -4.71
N ASP A 109 0.52 -4.99 -5.32
CA ASP A 109 0.61 -5.61 -6.66
C ASP A 109 -0.05 -6.98 -6.66
N ALA A 110 0.31 -7.83 -5.70
CA ALA A 110 -0.23 -9.17 -5.61
C ALA A 110 -1.73 -9.18 -5.32
N GLU A 111 -2.18 -8.33 -4.41
CA GLU A 111 -3.58 -8.27 -4.02
C GLU A 111 -4.46 -7.70 -5.12
N LEU A 112 -4.03 -6.63 -5.79
CA LEU A 112 -4.76 -6.07 -6.93
C LEU A 112 -4.88 -7.08 -8.05
N HIS A 113 -3.81 -7.81 -8.32
CA HIS A 113 -3.82 -8.84 -9.37
C HIS A 113 -4.90 -9.89 -9.08
N ARG A 114 -4.96 -10.38 -7.84
CA ARG A 114 -5.99 -11.35 -7.43
C ARG A 114 -7.39 -10.77 -7.55
N GLN A 115 -7.58 -9.54 -7.10
CA GLN A 115 -8.88 -8.90 -7.10
C GLN A 115 -9.36 -8.56 -8.52
N ILE A 116 -8.45 -8.16 -9.38
CA ILE A 116 -8.76 -7.91 -10.79
C ILE A 116 -9.20 -9.20 -11.46
N GLU A 117 -8.48 -10.30 -11.26
CA GLU A 117 -8.86 -11.59 -11.82
C GLU A 117 -10.22 -12.05 -11.30
N ALA A 118 -10.50 -11.86 -10.03
CA ALA A 118 -11.75 -12.29 -9.43
C ALA A 118 -12.95 -11.44 -9.84
N SER A 119 -12.76 -10.13 -9.96
CA SER A 119 -13.86 -9.18 -10.09
C SER A 119 -13.98 -8.55 -11.47
N LEU A 120 -12.89 -8.44 -12.22
CA LEU A 120 -12.86 -7.69 -13.48
C LEU A 120 -12.45 -8.53 -14.69
N ALA A 121 -12.25 -9.83 -14.52
CA ALA A 121 -11.79 -10.70 -15.61
C ALA A 121 -12.67 -10.63 -16.85
N ARG A 122 -13.96 -10.43 -16.67
CA ARG A 122 -14.94 -10.33 -17.78
C ARG A 122 -14.70 -9.14 -18.70
N PHE A 123 -13.90 -8.15 -18.27
CA PHE A 123 -13.67 -6.93 -19.06
C PHE A 123 -12.42 -7.01 -19.93
N TYR A 124 -11.56 -8.00 -19.72
CA TYR A 124 -10.32 -8.11 -20.50
C TYR A 124 -10.09 -9.51 -21.10
N ALA A 125 -11.10 -10.33 -21.09
CA ALA A 125 -11.03 -11.68 -21.67
C ALA A 125 -10.99 -11.65 -23.22
#